data_6dcab42bb625ace1d1483cab4ff5f201
#
_entry.id   6dcab42bb625ace1d1483cab4ff5f201
#
_cell.length_a   1.000
_cell.length_b   1.000
_cell.length_c   1.000
_cell.angle_alpha   90.00
_cell.angle_beta   90.00
_cell.angle_gamma   90.00
#
_symmetry.space_group_name_H-M   'P 1'
#
loop_
_entity.id
_entity.type
_entity.pdbx_description
1 polymer ?
#
loop_
_entity_poly.entity_id
_entity_poly.type
_entity_poly.pdbx_seq_one_letter_code
_entity_poly.pdbx_strand_id
1 'polypeptide(L)'
;MLCPHMGINALERELKRGSTELLILALLEEHDRHGYDIARLIAERSGGEISFHPASLYPTLYRLEDKDLVEGRWIEKPGQRRRRYYRLTAAGRKTLAKQRGVWDSFFDALNRVARIRHA
;
A
#
# COMPACT_ATOMS: atom_id res chain seq x y z
N MET A 1 22.61 -25.33 7.85
CA MET A 1 21.58 -24.97 8.81
C MET A 1 20.49 -24.14 8.11
N LEU A 2 19.26 -24.57 8.25
CA LEU A 2 18.15 -23.86 7.64
C LEU A 2 17.95 -22.51 8.35
N CYS A 3 17.77 -21.45 7.55
CA CYS A 3 17.40 -20.15 8.10
C CYS A 3 15.97 -20.26 8.66
N PRO A 4 15.77 -20.08 9.98
CA PRO A 4 14.42 -20.20 10.54
C PRO A 4 13.46 -19.14 10.05
N HIS A 5 13.97 -18.10 9.36
CA HIS A 5 13.15 -16.99 8.84
C HIS A 5 12.65 -17.21 7.42
N MET A 6 13.04 -18.31 6.74
CA MET A 6 12.62 -18.52 5.36
C MET A 6 11.10 -18.56 5.20
N GLY A 7 10.41 -19.30 6.07
CA GLY A 7 8.96 -19.37 6.08
C GLY A 7 8.32 -18.04 6.42
N ILE A 8 8.90 -17.32 7.37
CA ILE A 8 8.43 -16.00 7.78
C ILE A 8 8.60 -15.00 6.65
N ASN A 9 9.76 -15.04 5.94
CA ASN A 9 9.99 -14.15 4.79
C ASN A 9 9.00 -14.39 3.67
N ALA A 10 8.65 -15.65 3.40
CA ALA A 10 7.64 -15.98 2.41
C ALA A 10 6.25 -15.45 2.81
N LEU A 11 5.88 -15.62 4.08
CA LEU A 11 4.63 -15.10 4.62
C LEU A 11 4.60 -13.58 4.54
N GLU A 12 5.68 -12.92 4.93
CA GLU A 12 5.78 -11.47 4.85
C GLU A 12 5.58 -10.96 3.43
N ARG A 13 6.19 -11.64 2.43
CA ARG A 13 6.00 -11.26 1.03
C ARG A 13 4.55 -11.37 0.59
N GLU A 14 3.86 -12.43 1.02
CA GLU A 14 2.44 -12.61 0.70
C GLU A 14 1.58 -11.53 1.33
N LEU A 15 1.84 -11.20 2.59
CA LEU A 15 1.11 -10.15 3.30
C LEU A 15 1.35 -8.78 2.67
N LYS A 16 2.60 -8.49 2.29
CA LYS A 16 2.93 -7.24 1.59
C LYS A 16 2.21 -7.17 0.25
N ARG A 17 2.26 -8.24 -0.54
CA ARG A 17 1.60 -8.29 -1.84
C ARG A 17 0.10 -8.06 -1.71
N GLY A 18 -0.54 -8.70 -0.73
CA GLY A 18 -1.97 -8.59 -0.52
C GLY A 18 -2.41 -7.23 0.00
N SER A 19 -1.52 -6.48 0.66
CA SER A 19 -1.86 -5.20 1.27
C SER A 19 -1.47 -3.98 0.44
N THR A 20 -0.73 -4.16 -0.65
CA THR A 20 -0.16 -3.05 -1.42
C THR A 20 -1.23 -2.06 -1.90
N GLU A 21 -2.33 -2.56 -2.44
CA GLU A 21 -3.43 -1.73 -2.91
C GLU A 21 -4.01 -0.88 -1.79
N LEU A 22 -4.30 -1.51 -0.67
CA LEU A 22 -4.84 -0.83 0.52
C LEU A 22 -3.92 0.30 0.97
N LEU A 23 -2.63 0.01 1.06
CA LEU A 23 -1.63 0.99 1.52
C LEU A 23 -1.55 2.20 0.60
N ILE A 24 -1.53 1.96 -0.71
CA ILE A 24 -1.47 3.03 -1.70
C ILE A 24 -2.74 3.89 -1.62
N LEU A 25 -3.91 3.27 -1.65
CA LEU A 25 -5.17 4.00 -1.62
C LEU A 25 -5.30 4.84 -0.34
N ALA A 26 -4.89 4.28 0.80
CA ALA A 26 -4.96 4.97 2.08
C ALA A 26 -4.08 6.22 2.11
N LEU A 27 -2.87 6.12 1.56
CA LEU A 27 -1.97 7.28 1.52
C LEU A 27 -2.43 8.35 0.54
N LEU A 28 -3.05 7.94 -0.57
CA LEU A 28 -3.59 8.88 -1.55
C LEU A 28 -4.88 9.56 -1.08
N GLU A 29 -5.54 9.00 -0.10
CA GLU A 29 -6.70 9.66 0.52
C GLU A 29 -6.31 10.97 1.20
N GLU A 30 -5.11 11.03 1.73
CA GLU A 30 -4.59 12.21 2.45
C GLU A 30 -4.15 13.33 1.50
N HIS A 31 -3.37 12.96 0.49
CA HIS A 31 -2.76 13.89 -0.47
C HIS A 31 -2.42 13.19 -1.76
N ASP A 32 -2.31 13.94 -2.84
CA ASP A 32 -1.68 13.48 -4.07
C ASP A 32 -0.20 13.20 -3.77
N ARG A 33 0.33 12.09 -4.29
CA ARG A 33 1.71 11.66 -4.00
C ARG A 33 2.32 10.97 -5.21
N HIS A 34 3.63 11.04 -5.32
CA HIS A 34 4.37 10.25 -6.29
C HIS A 34 4.88 8.94 -5.64
N GLY A 35 5.35 8.00 -6.47
CA GLY A 35 5.73 6.66 -6.02
C GLY A 35 6.81 6.65 -4.93
N TYR A 36 7.81 7.54 -5.03
CA TYR A 36 8.85 7.65 -4.01
C TYR A 36 8.27 8.04 -2.65
N ASP A 37 7.35 9.00 -2.65
CA ASP A 37 6.73 9.47 -1.43
C ASP A 37 5.88 8.37 -0.78
N ILE A 38 5.13 7.63 -1.60
CA ILE A 38 4.33 6.51 -1.13
C ILE A 38 5.22 5.46 -0.46
N ALA A 39 6.30 5.05 -1.12
CA ALA A 39 7.23 4.06 -0.58
C ALA A 39 7.87 4.53 0.73
N ARG A 40 8.29 5.79 0.77
CA ARG A 40 8.89 6.39 1.96
C ARG A 40 7.94 6.37 3.15
N LEU A 41 6.69 6.77 2.93
CA LEU A 41 5.69 6.83 4.00
C LEU A 41 5.28 5.45 4.50
N ILE A 42 5.19 4.46 3.62
CA ILE A 42 4.90 3.09 4.04
C ILE A 42 5.99 2.61 5.01
N ALA A 43 7.26 2.79 4.64
CA ALA A 43 8.37 2.39 5.50
C ALA A 43 8.37 3.17 6.81
N GLU A 44 8.21 4.48 6.74
CA GLU A 44 8.26 5.37 7.90
C GLU A 44 7.13 5.09 8.88
N ARG A 45 5.90 5.03 8.40
CA ARG A 45 4.73 4.84 9.25
C ARG A 45 4.60 3.43 9.81
N SER A 46 5.19 2.44 9.14
CA SER A 46 5.20 1.06 9.64
C SER A 46 6.38 0.79 10.57
N GLY A 47 7.21 1.80 10.85
CA GLY A 47 8.40 1.59 11.66
C GLY A 47 9.43 0.69 10.98
N GLY A 48 9.42 0.65 9.65
CA GLY A 48 10.32 -0.19 8.86
C GLY A 48 9.84 -1.63 8.67
N GLU A 49 8.71 -2.00 9.27
CA GLU A 49 8.17 -3.37 9.14
C GLU A 49 7.72 -3.69 7.73
N ILE A 50 7.21 -2.69 7.02
CA ILE A 50 6.78 -2.82 5.64
C ILE A 50 7.60 -1.85 4.81
N SER A 51 8.34 -2.38 3.84
CA SER A 51 9.10 -1.54 2.93
C SER A 51 9.00 -2.06 1.51
N PHE A 52 8.94 -1.15 0.56
CA PHE A 52 8.92 -1.44 -0.86
C PHE A 52 9.98 -0.60 -1.55
N HIS A 53 10.66 -1.19 -2.51
CA HIS A 53 11.42 -0.39 -3.44
C HIS A 53 10.41 0.43 -4.27
N PRO A 54 10.64 1.73 -4.49
CA PRO A 54 9.67 2.54 -5.25
C PRO A 54 9.25 1.91 -6.58
N ALA A 55 10.19 1.31 -7.29
CA ALA A 55 9.91 0.66 -8.57
C ALA A 55 8.91 -0.48 -8.47
N SER A 56 8.82 -1.14 -7.32
CA SER A 56 7.91 -2.28 -7.14
C SER A 56 6.45 -1.84 -6.96
N LEU A 57 6.22 -0.56 -6.69
CA LEU A 57 4.87 -0.02 -6.54
C LEU A 57 4.21 0.32 -7.88
N TYR A 58 5.00 0.61 -8.92
CA TYR A 58 4.45 1.07 -10.19
C TYR A 58 3.49 0.09 -10.86
N PRO A 59 3.76 -1.23 -10.88
CA PRO A 59 2.78 -2.15 -11.46
C PRO A 59 1.41 -2.07 -10.78
N THR A 60 1.38 -1.90 -9.47
CA THR A 60 0.12 -1.74 -8.73
C THR A 60 -0.52 -0.39 -9.03
N LEU A 61 0.28 0.68 -9.07
CA LEU A 61 -0.23 2.02 -9.42
C LEU A 61 -0.86 2.03 -10.80
N TYR A 62 -0.23 1.39 -11.79
CA TYR A 62 -0.77 1.31 -13.15
C TYR A 62 -2.06 0.51 -13.19
N ARG A 63 -2.11 -0.58 -12.43
CA ARG A 63 -3.32 -1.39 -12.34
C ARG A 63 -4.48 -0.62 -11.70
N LEU A 64 -4.20 0.16 -10.67
CA LEU A 64 -5.19 1.01 -10.03
C LEU A 64 -5.66 2.12 -10.97
N GLU A 65 -4.76 2.65 -11.77
CA GLU A 65 -5.08 3.66 -12.77
C GLU A 65 -5.99 3.07 -13.87
N ASP A 66 -5.69 1.87 -14.33
CA ASP A 66 -6.51 1.16 -15.32
C ASP A 66 -7.93 0.91 -14.82
N LYS A 67 -8.10 0.75 -13.52
CA LYS A 67 -9.41 0.55 -12.89
C LYS A 67 -10.10 1.87 -12.53
N ASP A 68 -9.51 3.00 -12.88
CA ASP A 68 -10.00 4.34 -12.55
C ASP A 68 -10.12 4.60 -11.03
N LEU A 69 -9.33 3.90 -10.24
CA LEU A 69 -9.30 4.13 -8.79
C LEU A 69 -8.33 5.24 -8.41
N VAL A 70 -7.33 5.48 -9.26
CA VAL A 70 -6.41 6.60 -9.13
C VAL A 70 -6.20 7.23 -10.50
N GLU A 71 -5.79 8.49 -10.51
CA GLU A 71 -5.40 9.22 -11.72
C GLU A 71 -3.94 9.63 -11.58
N GLY A 72 -3.15 9.36 -12.62
CA GLY A 72 -1.76 9.78 -12.66
C GLY A 72 -1.58 11.00 -13.55
N ARG A 73 -0.71 11.91 -13.16
CA ARG A 73 -0.30 13.00 -14.04
C ARG A 73 1.12 13.43 -13.75
N TRP A 74 1.79 13.87 -14.80
CA TRP A 74 3.15 14.36 -14.70
C TRP A 74 3.15 15.78 -14.17
N ILE A 75 4.03 16.05 -13.21
CA ILE A 75 4.21 17.39 -12.66
C ILE A 75 5.69 17.76 -12.79
N GLU A 76 5.95 18.94 -13.36
CA GLU A 76 7.28 19.50 -13.45
C GLU A 76 7.35 20.72 -12.54
N LYS A 77 8.41 20.75 -11.72
CA LYS A 77 8.70 21.90 -10.87
C LYS A 77 10.09 22.43 -11.22
N PRO A 78 10.28 23.75 -11.22
CA PRO A 78 11.58 24.33 -11.56
C PRO A 78 12.70 23.74 -10.69
N GLY A 79 13.79 23.33 -11.35
CA GLY A 79 14.95 22.77 -10.67
C GLY A 79 14.75 21.37 -10.12
N GLN A 80 13.63 20.71 -10.42
CA GLN A 80 13.36 19.37 -9.94
C GLN A 80 13.10 18.40 -11.09
N ARG A 81 13.29 17.09 -10.80
CA ARG A 81 12.97 16.06 -11.75
C ARG A 81 11.46 16.00 -11.96
N ARG A 82 11.04 15.81 -13.19
CA ARG A 82 9.65 15.53 -13.53
C ARG A 82 9.20 14.25 -12.81
N ARG A 83 8.03 14.29 -12.15
CA ARG A 83 7.49 13.16 -11.40
C ARG A 83 6.04 12.92 -11.73
N ARG A 84 5.64 11.64 -11.72
CA ARG A 84 4.26 11.27 -11.90
C ARG A 84 3.57 11.23 -10.53
N TYR A 85 2.61 12.11 -10.35
CA TYR A 85 1.78 12.16 -9.16
C TYR A 85 0.49 11.40 -9.39
N TYR A 86 0.01 10.77 -8.34
CA TYR A 86 -1.24 10.01 -8.36
C TYR A 86 -2.21 10.64 -7.37
N ARG A 87 -3.48 10.57 -7.73
CA ARG A 87 -4.54 11.12 -6.90
C ARG A 87 -5.68 10.11 -6.83
N LEU A 88 -6.34 10.05 -5.67
CA LEU A 88 -7.46 9.14 -5.45
C LEU A 88 -8.71 9.69 -6.13
N THR A 89 -9.40 8.84 -6.88
CA THR A 89 -10.68 9.20 -7.50
C THR A 89 -11.84 8.95 -6.54
N ALA A 90 -13.04 9.39 -6.91
CA ALA A 90 -14.25 9.07 -6.12
C ALA A 90 -14.47 7.56 -6.05
N ALA A 91 -14.25 6.84 -7.15
CA ALA A 91 -14.33 5.39 -7.16
C ALA A 91 -13.27 4.76 -6.25
N GLY A 92 -12.06 5.33 -6.23
CA GLY A 92 -10.97 4.91 -5.35
C GLY A 92 -11.33 5.06 -3.89
N ARG A 93 -12.01 6.14 -3.52
CA ARG A 93 -12.46 6.36 -2.14
C ARG A 93 -13.47 5.29 -1.70
N LYS A 94 -14.40 4.94 -2.58
CA LYS A 94 -15.36 3.87 -2.30
C LYS A 94 -14.69 2.52 -2.13
N THR A 95 -13.75 2.22 -3.02
CA THR A 95 -12.98 0.97 -2.94
C THR A 95 -12.16 0.91 -1.66
N LEU A 96 -11.52 2.01 -1.28
CA LEU A 96 -10.76 2.08 -0.04
C LEU A 96 -11.63 1.77 1.19
N ALA A 97 -12.82 2.38 1.25
CA ALA A 97 -13.75 2.13 2.34
C ALA A 97 -14.13 0.64 2.43
N LYS A 98 -14.43 0.02 1.29
CA LYS A 98 -14.72 -1.42 1.23
C LYS A 98 -13.54 -2.26 1.69
N GLN A 99 -12.36 -1.95 1.21
CA GLN A 99 -11.15 -2.70 1.57
C GLN A 99 -10.84 -2.58 3.06
N ARG A 100 -10.99 -1.39 3.63
CA ARG A 100 -10.81 -1.22 5.08
C ARG A 100 -11.76 -2.12 5.87
N GLY A 101 -13.01 -2.20 5.44
CA GLY A 101 -13.99 -3.08 6.08
C GLY A 101 -13.62 -4.55 5.99
N VAL A 102 -13.19 -4.98 4.80
CA VAL A 102 -12.76 -6.37 4.58
C VAL A 102 -11.55 -6.72 5.44
N TRP A 103 -10.54 -5.85 5.47
CA TRP A 103 -9.34 -6.06 6.28
C TRP A 103 -9.67 -6.07 7.78
N ASP A 104 -10.51 -5.15 8.21
CA ASP A 104 -10.91 -5.07 9.62
C ASP A 104 -11.63 -6.34 10.06
N SER A 105 -12.59 -6.80 9.27
CA SER A 105 -13.31 -8.04 9.55
C SER A 105 -12.40 -9.25 9.54
N PHE A 106 -11.44 -9.28 8.63
CA PHE A 106 -10.49 -10.37 8.52
C PHE A 106 -9.56 -10.42 9.73
N PHE A 107 -9.01 -9.28 10.14
CA PHE A 107 -8.18 -9.20 11.33
C PHE A 107 -8.93 -9.64 12.59
N ASP A 108 -10.17 -9.21 12.71
CA ASP A 108 -11.01 -9.58 13.83
C ASP A 108 -11.24 -11.10 13.88
N ALA A 109 -11.56 -11.69 12.73
CA ALA A 109 -11.73 -13.12 12.61
C ALA A 109 -10.45 -13.90 12.91
N LEU A 110 -9.32 -13.44 12.35
CA LEU A 110 -8.01 -14.03 12.65
C LEU A 110 -7.71 -14.01 14.14
N ASN A 111 -7.97 -12.88 14.76
CA ASN A 111 -7.68 -12.71 16.18
C ASN A 111 -8.55 -13.61 17.06
N ARG A 112 -9.82 -13.82 16.69
CA ARG A 112 -10.71 -14.72 17.41
C ARG A 112 -10.21 -16.16 17.39
N VAL A 113 -9.60 -16.58 16.29
CA VAL A 113 -9.08 -17.95 16.15
C VAL A 113 -7.68 -18.09 16.68
N ALA A 114 -6.78 -17.20 16.26
CA ALA A 114 -5.34 -17.31 16.50
C ALA A 114 -4.84 -16.53 17.72
N ARG A 115 -5.66 -15.64 18.25
CA ARG A 115 -5.34 -14.81 19.43
C ARG A 115 -4.04 -14.05 19.28
N ILE A 116 -3.93 -13.30 18.20
CA ILE A 116 -2.75 -12.51 17.88
C ILE A 116 -2.63 -11.30 18.80
N ARG A 117 -3.79 -10.68 19.11
CA ARG A 117 -3.85 -9.52 19.99
C ARG A 117 -4.74 -9.81 21.18
N HIS A 118 -4.34 -9.27 22.31
CA HIS A 118 -5.21 -9.23 23.49
C HIS A 118 -6.16 -8.05 23.32
N ALA A 119 -7.45 -8.33 23.38
CA ALA A 119 -8.46 -7.30 23.26
C ALA A 119 -8.45 -6.40 24.50
#